data_a269ef4ac0478a3807164f896413b505
#
_entry.id   a269ef4ac0478a3807164f896413b505
#
_cell.length_a   1.000
_cell.length_b   1.000
_cell.length_c   1.000
_cell.angle_alpha   90.00
_cell.angle_beta   90.00
_cell.angle_gamma   90.00
#
_symmetry.space_group_name_H-M   'P 1'
#
loop_
_entity.id
_entity.type
_entity.pdbx_description
1 polymer ?
#
loop_
_entity_poly.entity_id
_entity_poly.type
_entity_poly.pdbx_seq_one_letter_code
_entity_poly.pdbx_strand_id
1 'polypeptide(L)'
;MLEVTMPRLDESMHTGKLIEWLRKEGDRIKEGEPIALVEGEKTTFEIEAPASGVLHKTLHPAGSDVPVDEPIALIATDTNSQQESARAQT
;
A
#
# COMPACT_ATOMS: atom_id res chain seq x y z
N MET A 1 5.53 0.37 -11.64
CA MET A 1 5.29 0.15 -10.22
C MET A 1 3.93 0.64 -9.83
N LEU A 2 3.26 -0.08 -8.97
CA LEU A 2 1.96 0.32 -8.48
C LEU A 2 2.14 1.12 -7.21
N GLU A 3 1.49 2.27 -7.12
CA GLU A 3 1.54 3.07 -5.90
C GLU A 3 0.43 2.68 -4.96
N VAL A 4 0.76 2.56 -3.68
CA VAL A 4 -0.25 2.41 -2.63
C VAL A 4 -0.37 3.77 -1.98
N THR A 5 -1.58 4.34 -1.96
CA THR A 5 -1.80 5.68 -1.42
C THR A 5 -2.54 5.62 -0.10
N MET A 6 -2.39 6.67 0.70
CA MET A 6 -3.11 6.78 1.97
C MET A 6 -4.61 6.91 1.66
N PRO A 7 -5.45 5.98 2.13
CA PRO A 7 -6.87 6.03 1.81
C PRO A 7 -7.62 7.05 2.66
N ARG A 8 -8.74 7.53 2.15
CA ARG A 8 -9.66 8.36 2.90
C ARG A 8 -10.82 7.47 3.34
N LEU A 9 -11.00 7.30 4.63
CA LEU A 9 -12.07 6.47 5.14
C LEU A 9 -13.34 7.23 5.45
N ASP A 10 -13.24 8.53 5.69
CA ASP A 10 -14.42 9.38 5.85
C ASP A 10 -14.09 10.79 5.38
N GLU A 11 -15.11 11.61 5.25
CA GLU A 11 -14.94 12.92 4.63
C GLU A 11 -14.09 13.87 5.45
N SER A 12 -14.00 13.66 6.74
CA SER A 12 -13.23 14.56 7.58
C SER A 12 -11.77 14.17 7.67
N MET A 13 -11.39 13.05 7.08
CA MET A 13 -10.01 12.58 7.18
C MET A 13 -9.13 13.31 6.17
N HIS A 14 -8.13 14.02 6.67
CA HIS A 14 -7.18 14.73 5.83
C HIS A 14 -5.80 14.07 5.87
N THR A 15 -5.46 13.42 6.97
CA THR A 15 -4.20 12.69 7.12
C THR A 15 -4.46 11.40 7.85
N GLY A 16 -3.55 10.46 7.69
CA GLY A 16 -3.53 9.24 8.48
C GLY A 16 -2.17 9.09 9.11
N LYS A 17 -2.13 8.58 10.34
CA LYS A 17 -0.85 8.33 10.99
C LYS A 17 -0.43 6.91 10.70
N LEU A 18 0.72 6.75 10.04
CA LEU A 18 1.25 5.44 9.73
C LEU A 18 1.88 4.89 11.01
N ILE A 19 1.19 3.97 11.66
CA ILE A 19 1.62 3.47 12.94
C ILE A 19 2.73 2.46 12.79
N GLU A 20 2.55 1.53 11.85
CA GLU A 20 3.46 0.41 11.75
C GLU A 20 3.43 -0.19 10.36
N TRP A 21 4.57 -0.61 9.84
CA TRP A 21 4.63 -1.41 8.62
C TRP A 21 4.54 -2.88 9.02
N LEU A 22 3.60 -3.59 8.43
CA LEU A 22 3.38 -5.01 8.72
C LEU A 22 4.18 -5.91 7.80
N ARG A 23 4.74 -5.33 6.73
CA ARG A 23 5.64 -6.02 5.81
C ARG A 23 6.83 -5.12 5.55
N LYS A 24 7.93 -5.70 5.10
CA LYS A 24 9.17 -4.95 4.88
C LYS A 24 9.46 -4.84 3.41
N GLU A 25 10.29 -3.86 3.06
CA GLU A 25 10.79 -3.77 1.68
C GLU A 25 11.45 -5.08 1.32
N GLY A 26 11.12 -5.59 0.14
CA GLY A 26 11.60 -6.86 -0.34
C GLY A 26 10.70 -8.04 -0.04
N ASP A 27 9.70 -7.87 0.83
CA ASP A 27 8.79 -8.96 1.15
C ASP A 27 7.82 -9.22 0.03
N ARG A 28 7.50 -10.48 -0.17
CA ARG A 28 6.45 -10.86 -1.10
C ARG A 28 5.11 -10.69 -0.44
N ILE A 29 4.19 -10.05 -1.13
CA ILE A 29 2.86 -9.76 -0.61
C ILE A 29 1.80 -10.25 -1.59
N LYS A 30 0.60 -10.52 -1.06
CA LYS A 30 -0.54 -10.94 -1.88
C LYS A 30 -1.61 -9.90 -1.83
N GLU A 31 -2.38 -9.80 -2.90
CA GLU A 31 -3.52 -8.89 -2.94
C GLU A 31 -4.44 -9.16 -1.74
N GLY A 32 -4.84 -8.10 -1.04
CA GLY A 32 -5.70 -8.21 0.14
C GLY A 32 -4.95 -8.42 1.44
N GLU A 33 -3.65 -8.65 1.39
CA GLU A 33 -2.86 -8.88 2.58
C GLU A 33 -2.57 -7.55 3.29
N PRO A 34 -2.72 -7.47 4.62
CA PRO A 34 -2.42 -6.21 5.32
C PRO A 34 -0.93 -5.90 5.25
N ILE A 35 -0.60 -4.68 4.88
CA ILE A 35 0.80 -4.27 4.74
C ILE A 35 1.17 -3.13 5.70
N ALA A 36 0.20 -2.39 6.20
CA ALA A 36 0.47 -1.28 7.12
C ALA A 36 -0.71 -1.05 8.04
N LEU A 37 -0.41 -0.54 9.23
CA LEU A 37 -1.43 -0.18 10.21
C LEU A 37 -1.46 1.35 10.28
N VAL A 38 -2.65 1.93 10.16
CA VAL A 38 -2.83 3.37 10.11
C VAL A 38 -3.89 3.79 11.11
N GLU A 39 -3.67 4.91 11.77
CA GLU A 39 -4.64 5.50 12.66
C GLU A 39 -5.31 6.68 11.98
N GLY A 40 -6.63 6.61 11.82
CA GLY A 40 -7.43 7.72 11.34
C GLY A 40 -7.92 8.54 12.51
N GLU A 41 -8.90 9.43 12.27
CA GLU A 41 -9.38 10.27 13.33
C GLU A 41 -10.15 9.52 14.39
N LYS A 42 -10.87 8.50 14.01
CA LYS A 42 -11.78 7.82 14.92
C LYS A 42 -11.42 6.37 15.17
N THR A 43 -10.58 5.77 14.33
CA THR A 43 -10.31 4.35 14.39
C THR A 43 -8.98 4.03 13.73
N THR A 44 -8.44 2.87 14.07
CA THR A 44 -7.28 2.33 13.36
C THR A 44 -7.75 1.35 12.31
N PHE A 45 -7.00 1.23 11.24
CA PHE A 45 -7.32 0.29 10.18
C PHE A 45 -6.05 -0.20 9.50
N GLU A 46 -6.17 -1.29 8.77
CA GLU A 46 -5.05 -1.85 8.02
C GLU A 46 -5.18 -1.48 6.56
N ILE A 47 -4.07 -1.12 5.94
CA ILE A 47 -4.04 -0.92 4.50
C ILE A 47 -3.67 -2.25 3.87
N GLU A 48 -4.51 -2.71 2.94
CA GLU A 48 -4.31 -3.98 2.26
C GLU A 48 -3.61 -3.76 0.93
N ALA A 49 -2.82 -4.74 0.52
CA ALA A 49 -2.14 -4.66 -0.76
C ALA A 49 -3.15 -4.67 -1.89
N PRO A 50 -3.08 -3.71 -2.81
CA PRO A 50 -4.02 -3.66 -3.93
C PRO A 50 -3.71 -4.68 -5.02
N ALA A 51 -2.54 -5.31 -4.96
CA ALA A 51 -2.16 -6.33 -5.93
C ALA A 51 -1.06 -7.19 -5.34
N SER A 52 -0.89 -8.37 -5.92
CA SER A 52 0.20 -9.26 -5.50
C SER A 52 1.51 -8.83 -6.15
N GLY A 53 2.59 -9.05 -5.45
CA GLY A 53 3.93 -8.72 -5.93
C GLY A 53 4.91 -8.62 -4.79
N VAL A 54 5.90 -7.76 -4.95
CA VAL A 54 6.92 -7.53 -3.94
C VAL A 54 6.82 -6.09 -3.47
N LEU A 55 6.85 -5.87 -2.16
CA LEU A 55 6.87 -4.53 -1.60
C LEU A 55 8.23 -3.91 -1.94
N HIS A 56 8.24 -3.06 -2.96
CA HIS A 56 9.49 -2.55 -3.50
C HIS A 56 10.07 -1.46 -2.62
N LYS A 57 9.24 -0.56 -2.14
CA LYS A 57 9.73 0.56 -1.36
C LYS A 57 8.64 1.10 -0.45
N THR A 58 9.03 1.48 0.77
CA THR A 58 8.17 2.24 1.67
C THR A 58 8.60 3.70 1.60
N LEU A 59 7.65 4.60 1.41
CA LEU A 59 7.96 6.02 1.15
C LEU A 59 7.88 6.88 2.39
N HIS A 60 7.30 6.37 3.47
CA HIS A 60 7.24 7.08 4.75
C HIS A 60 7.57 6.12 5.86
N PRO A 61 8.29 6.55 6.89
CA PRO A 61 8.58 5.68 8.02
C PRO A 61 7.39 5.56 8.96
N ALA A 62 7.40 4.53 9.77
CA ALA A 62 6.40 4.38 10.82
C ALA A 62 6.45 5.62 11.73
N GLY A 63 5.30 6.08 12.17
CA GLY A 63 5.18 7.29 12.98
C GLY A 63 4.89 8.54 12.20
N SER A 64 4.87 8.47 10.86
CA SER A 64 4.61 9.64 10.02
C SER A 64 3.14 9.95 9.90
N ASP A 65 2.81 11.23 9.82
CA ASP A 65 1.48 11.67 9.41
C ASP A 65 1.51 11.87 7.91
N VAL A 66 0.65 11.18 7.20
CA VAL A 66 0.66 11.17 5.74
C VAL A 66 -0.66 11.71 5.21
N PRO A 67 -0.63 12.71 4.33
CA PRO A 67 -1.88 13.22 3.75
C PRO A 67 -2.60 12.15 2.94
N VAL A 68 -3.92 12.24 2.95
CA VAL A 68 -4.75 11.37 2.13
C VAL A 68 -4.34 11.50 0.67
N ASP A 69 -4.33 10.40 -0.04
CA ASP A 69 -3.96 10.27 -1.46
C ASP A 69 -2.47 10.35 -1.74
N GLU A 70 -1.65 10.60 -0.73
CA GLU A 70 -0.21 10.60 -0.94
C GLU A 70 0.32 9.17 -1.01
N PRO A 71 1.24 8.87 -1.92
CA PRO A 71 1.81 7.53 -2.00
C PRO A 71 2.59 7.17 -0.74
N ILE A 72 2.37 5.97 -0.22
CA ILE A 72 3.08 5.48 0.94
C ILE A 72 3.99 4.31 0.62
N ALA A 73 3.76 3.64 -0.51
CA ALA A 73 4.57 2.48 -0.87
C ALA A 73 4.51 2.25 -2.37
N LEU A 74 5.49 1.51 -2.86
CA LEU A 74 5.52 1.06 -4.26
C LEU A 74 5.56 -0.46 -4.28
N ILE A 75 4.76 -1.05 -5.14
CA ILE A 75 4.70 -2.50 -5.30
C ILE A 75 5.14 -2.87 -6.71
N ALA A 76 6.09 -3.79 -6.80
CA ALA A 76 6.46 -4.38 -8.07
C ALA A 76 5.51 -5.54 -8.30
N THR A 77 4.50 -5.32 -9.14
CA THR A 77 3.42 -6.29 -9.29
C THR A 77 3.85 -7.49 -10.12
N ASP A 78 3.23 -8.63 -9.81
CA ASP A 78 3.55 -9.86 -10.54
C ASP A 78 3.09 -9.82 -11.98
N THR A 79 2.10 -9.03 -12.28
CA THR A 79 1.52 -9.03 -13.58
C THR A 79 2.24 -8.25 -14.60
N ASN A 80 3.36 -7.81 -14.30
CA ASN A 80 4.06 -7.12 -15.20
C ASN A 80 4.53 -7.98 -16.20
N SER A 81 4.23 -8.60 -16.27
CA SER A 81 4.66 -9.39 -17.09
C SER A 81 3.76 -10.04 -17.92
N GLN A 82 3.39 -9.78 -17.68
CA GLN A 82 2.70 -10.30 -18.45
C GLN A 82 1.83 -10.01 -18.82
N GLN A 83 1.59 -9.36 -18.69
CA GLN A 83 1.04 -9.15 -19.09
C GLN A 83 0.70 -9.10 -19.47
N GLU A 84 0.73 -9.17 -19.55
CA GLU A 84 0.70 -9.47 -20.03
C GLU A 84 0.55 -9.84 -20.38
N SER A 85 0.59 -9.93 -20.50
CA SER A 85 0.71 -10.58 -20.94
C SER A 85 0.19 -10.99 -21.22
N ALA A 86 0.15 -11.01 -21.26
CA ALA A 86 0.02 -11.55 -21.59
C ALA A 86 -0.64 -11.74 -21.88
N ARG A 87 -0.83 -11.47 -22.02
CA ARG A 87 -1.02 -11.85 -22.45
C ARG A 87 -1.28 -12.22 -22.83
N ALA A 88 -1.10 -12.20 -22.92
CA ALA A 88 -0.91 -12.73 -23.39
C ALA A 88 -1.06 -13.10 -23.66
N GLN A 89 -1.06 -12.93 -23.73
CA GLN A 89 -0.83 -13.50 -24.02
C GLN A 89 -0.90 -13.94 -24.26
N THR A 90 -1.01 -13.72 -24.36
CA THR A 90 -0.79 -14.29 -24.79
C THR A 90 -0.95 -14.56 -24.98
#